data_d16c54df4b9c7f4e874dd456a63a1940
#
_entry.id   d16c54df4b9c7f4e874dd456a63a1940
#
_cell.length_a   1.000
_cell.length_b   1.000
_cell.length_c   1.000
_cell.angle_alpha   90.00
_cell.angle_beta   90.00
_cell.angle_gamma   90.00
#
_symmetry.space_group_name_H-M   'P 1'
#
loop_
_entity.id
_entity.type
_entity.pdbx_description
1 polymer ?
#
loop_
_entity_poly.entity_id
_entity_poly.type
_entity_poly.pdbx_seq_one_letter_code
_entity_poly.pdbx_strand_id
1 'polypeptide(L)'
;MILTNGQERGLKIAVGRYKHKDPYTVINGPAGSGKTSLVRFIIDALNIPEDRVVYITYTGRASLVLRNKGCANAITVHKLLYHAKEKPDGTYEFTPKKHLDCDYKIIVLDECSMLPDDMWQLLLSHKVHVLALGDSEQLPPVDGDSKILEKPHVVLDEVVRQALDSPIIRLSVDIREGKYLEYGGPKECRVMPNNKVSDRLLIGADQILCGKNITRHCLNERLRKIKFGEQYINKPLEGDK
;
A
#
# COMPACT_ATOMS: atom_id res chain seq x y z
N MET A 1 17.57 -14.76 7.16
CA MET A 1 17.05 -13.53 7.83
C MET A 1 16.58 -13.96 9.21
N ILE A 2 16.98 -13.24 10.25
CA ILE A 2 16.57 -13.54 11.64
C ILE A 2 15.37 -12.64 11.95
N LEU A 3 14.29 -13.24 12.47
CA LEU A 3 13.10 -12.50 12.88
C LEU A 3 13.39 -11.72 14.18
N THR A 4 12.77 -10.55 14.34
CA THR A 4 12.74 -9.86 15.64
C THR A 4 11.77 -10.56 16.59
N ASN A 5 11.86 -10.28 17.89
CA ASN A 5 10.95 -10.85 18.89
C ASN A 5 9.47 -10.53 18.57
N GLY A 6 9.18 -9.32 18.06
CA GLY A 6 7.84 -8.92 17.62
C GLY A 6 7.37 -9.75 16.43
N GLN A 7 8.24 -9.98 15.45
CA GLN A 7 7.94 -10.81 14.29
C GLN A 7 7.75 -12.29 14.64
N GLU A 8 8.56 -12.85 15.57
CA GLU A 8 8.37 -14.24 16.05
C GLU A 8 7.02 -14.43 16.73
N ARG A 9 6.63 -13.48 17.60
CA ARG A 9 5.28 -13.50 18.21
C ARG A 9 4.20 -13.39 17.14
N GLY A 10 4.36 -12.49 16.18
CA GLY A 10 3.44 -12.32 15.07
C GLY A 10 3.27 -13.57 14.22
N LEU A 11 4.39 -14.26 13.93
CA LEU A 11 4.37 -15.55 13.22
C LEU A 11 3.54 -16.59 13.98
N LYS A 12 3.79 -16.77 15.28
CA LYS A 12 3.05 -17.73 16.12
C LYS A 12 1.55 -17.42 16.15
N ILE A 13 1.18 -16.15 16.31
CA ILE A 13 -0.22 -15.71 16.33
C ILE A 13 -0.88 -16.00 14.97
N ALA A 14 -0.27 -15.57 13.86
CA ALA A 14 -0.86 -15.73 12.53
C ALA A 14 -1.03 -17.21 12.15
N VAL A 15 -0.03 -18.05 12.40
CA VAL A 15 -0.10 -19.50 12.18
C VAL A 15 -1.18 -20.16 13.06
N GLY A 16 -1.27 -19.76 14.33
CA GLY A 16 -2.30 -20.24 15.25
C GLY A 16 -3.70 -19.92 14.76
N ARG A 17 -3.95 -18.66 14.39
CA ARG A 17 -5.25 -18.21 13.89
C ARG A 17 -5.67 -18.92 12.61
N TYR A 18 -4.75 -19.10 11.66
CA TYR A 18 -5.03 -19.89 10.45
C TYR A 18 -5.42 -21.33 10.79
N LYS A 19 -4.68 -22.01 11.67
CA LYS A 19 -4.96 -23.39 12.10
C LYS A 19 -6.30 -23.53 12.84
N HIS A 20 -6.71 -22.50 13.58
CA HIS A 20 -8.03 -22.43 14.25
C HIS A 20 -9.17 -22.05 13.29
N LYS A 21 -8.87 -21.84 12.00
CA LYS A 21 -9.85 -21.42 10.97
C LYS A 21 -10.50 -20.06 11.27
N ASP A 22 -9.79 -19.18 11.96
CA ASP A 22 -10.23 -17.80 12.11
C ASP A 22 -10.31 -17.15 10.72
N PRO A 23 -11.27 -16.25 10.47
CA PRO A 23 -11.48 -15.72 9.12
C PRO A 23 -10.34 -14.82 8.65
N TYR A 24 -9.61 -14.18 9.56
CA TYR A 24 -8.53 -13.25 9.21
C TYR A 24 -7.51 -13.06 10.34
N THR A 25 -6.36 -12.53 9.96
CA THR A 25 -5.34 -12.02 10.87
C THR A 25 -4.92 -10.62 10.43
N VAL A 26 -4.93 -9.64 11.33
CA VAL A 26 -4.52 -8.26 11.06
C VAL A 26 -3.16 -8.00 11.69
N ILE A 27 -2.21 -7.54 10.88
CA ILE A 27 -0.86 -7.16 11.28
C ILE A 27 -0.69 -5.66 11.05
N ASN A 28 -0.55 -4.91 12.13
CA ASN A 28 -0.29 -3.48 12.11
C ASN A 28 1.20 -3.20 12.34
N GLY A 29 1.73 -2.17 11.69
CA GLY A 29 3.08 -1.68 11.94
C GLY A 29 3.55 -0.65 10.93
N PRO A 30 4.56 0.16 11.27
CA PRO A 30 5.09 1.20 10.41
C PRO A 30 5.81 0.65 9.17
N ALA A 31 6.15 1.57 8.24
CA ALA A 31 7.08 1.26 7.17
C ALA A 31 8.42 0.77 7.76
N GLY A 32 9.00 -0.27 7.18
CA GLY A 32 10.27 -0.84 7.66
C GLY A 32 10.15 -1.77 8.87
N SER A 33 8.96 -2.07 9.41
CA SER A 33 8.76 -3.07 10.47
C SER A 33 8.85 -4.52 10.00
N GLY A 34 8.97 -4.74 8.68
CA GLY A 34 9.14 -6.07 8.09
C GLY A 34 7.85 -6.86 7.92
N LYS A 35 6.67 -6.21 7.83
CA LYS A 35 5.38 -6.88 7.59
C LYS A 35 5.42 -7.85 6.40
N THR A 36 5.88 -7.38 5.25
CA THR A 36 5.95 -8.18 4.01
C THR A 36 6.91 -9.38 4.16
N SER A 37 8.01 -9.21 4.90
CA SER A 37 8.93 -10.31 5.20
C SER A 37 8.26 -11.36 6.10
N LEU A 38 7.51 -10.91 7.12
CA LEU A 38 6.80 -11.80 8.03
C LEU A 38 5.76 -12.66 7.29
N VAL A 39 5.08 -12.13 6.26
CA VAL A 39 4.14 -12.89 5.42
C VAL A 39 4.81 -14.13 4.82
N ARG A 40 6.01 -14.00 4.28
CA ARG A 40 6.74 -15.15 3.70
C ARG A 40 6.97 -16.24 4.73
N PHE A 41 7.41 -15.87 5.94
CA PHE A 41 7.60 -16.84 7.02
C PHE A 41 6.30 -17.50 7.45
N ILE A 42 5.16 -16.78 7.41
CA ILE A 42 3.84 -17.34 7.72
C ILE A 42 3.44 -18.36 6.66
N ILE A 43 3.58 -18.02 5.37
CA ILE A 43 3.24 -18.92 4.24
C ILE A 43 4.10 -20.18 4.29
N ASP A 44 5.41 -20.03 4.50
CA ASP A 44 6.37 -21.13 4.62
C ASP A 44 6.02 -22.04 5.81
N ALA A 45 5.72 -21.48 6.98
CA ALA A 45 5.36 -22.22 8.19
C ALA A 45 4.01 -22.97 8.05
N LEU A 46 3.14 -22.51 7.16
CA LEU A 46 1.87 -23.15 6.83
C LEU A 46 1.98 -24.16 5.70
N ASN A 47 3.14 -24.27 5.03
CA ASN A 47 3.36 -25.09 3.83
C ASN A 47 2.32 -24.84 2.74
N ILE A 48 1.92 -23.57 2.52
CA ILE A 48 0.95 -23.20 1.49
C ILE A 48 1.71 -22.96 0.18
N PRO A 49 1.37 -23.69 -0.91
CA PRO A 49 1.97 -23.46 -2.22
C PRO A 49 1.68 -22.05 -2.72
N GLU A 50 2.65 -21.44 -3.43
CA GLU A 50 2.55 -20.03 -3.89
C GLU A 50 1.36 -19.81 -4.85
N ASP A 51 0.99 -20.80 -5.65
CA ASP A 51 -0.19 -20.76 -6.53
C ASP A 51 -1.53 -20.75 -5.77
N ARG A 52 -1.51 -21.06 -4.48
CA ARG A 52 -2.67 -20.99 -3.57
C ARG A 52 -2.69 -19.73 -2.72
N VAL A 53 -1.75 -18.83 -2.95
CA VAL A 53 -1.66 -17.51 -2.31
C VAL A 53 -2.01 -16.43 -3.33
N VAL A 54 -2.87 -15.49 -2.99
CA VAL A 54 -3.09 -14.28 -3.78
C VAL A 54 -2.75 -13.05 -2.96
N TYR A 55 -1.97 -12.16 -3.55
CA TYR A 55 -1.66 -10.87 -2.96
C TYR A 55 -2.58 -9.81 -3.55
N ILE A 56 -3.22 -9.03 -2.70
CA ILE A 56 -4.16 -8.02 -3.14
C ILE A 56 -3.82 -6.65 -2.53
N THR A 57 -4.10 -5.60 -3.31
CA THR A 57 -3.94 -4.21 -2.89
C THR A 57 -5.11 -3.37 -3.39
N TYR A 58 -5.35 -2.24 -2.75
CA TYR A 58 -6.44 -1.36 -3.19
C TYR A 58 -6.15 -0.69 -4.55
N THR A 59 -4.89 -0.36 -4.85
CA THR A 59 -4.52 0.36 -6.09
C THR A 59 -3.72 -0.52 -7.05
N GLY A 60 -3.88 -0.27 -8.37
CA GLY A 60 -3.12 -0.96 -9.41
C GLY A 60 -1.61 -0.73 -9.32
N ARG A 61 -1.19 0.46 -8.87
CA ARG A 61 0.24 0.79 -8.68
C ARG A 61 0.86 -0.05 -7.57
N ALA A 62 0.17 -0.20 -6.45
CA ALA A 62 0.65 -1.06 -5.35
C ALA A 62 0.75 -2.53 -5.78
N SER A 63 -0.22 -3.04 -6.56
CA SER A 63 -0.13 -4.40 -7.13
C SER A 63 1.09 -4.57 -8.03
N LEU A 64 1.41 -3.56 -8.86
CA LEU A 64 2.60 -3.59 -9.71
C LEU A 64 3.89 -3.64 -8.89
N VAL A 65 3.96 -2.85 -7.81
CA VAL A 65 5.12 -2.86 -6.89
C VAL A 65 5.29 -4.23 -6.24
N LEU A 66 4.20 -4.88 -5.81
CA LEU A 66 4.27 -6.24 -5.24
C LEU A 66 4.74 -7.27 -6.28
N ARG A 67 4.26 -7.19 -7.52
CA ARG A 67 4.75 -8.06 -8.62
C ARG A 67 6.24 -7.90 -8.84
N ASN A 68 6.73 -6.68 -8.87
CA ASN A 68 8.18 -6.40 -9.04
C ASN A 68 9.01 -6.90 -7.85
N LYS A 69 8.41 -7.09 -6.67
CA LYS A 69 9.03 -7.69 -5.49
C LYS A 69 8.92 -9.23 -5.45
N GLY A 70 8.43 -9.85 -6.52
CA GLY A 70 8.33 -11.31 -6.64
C GLY A 70 6.97 -11.91 -6.27
N CYS A 71 5.95 -11.10 -5.92
CA CYS A 71 4.58 -11.58 -5.71
C CYS A 71 3.84 -11.63 -7.06
N ALA A 72 4.13 -12.62 -7.91
CA ALA A 72 3.62 -12.70 -9.28
C ALA A 72 2.08 -12.64 -9.36
N ASN A 73 1.39 -13.19 -8.35
CA ASN A 73 -0.07 -13.26 -8.26
C ASN A 73 -0.71 -11.95 -7.73
N ALA A 74 0.05 -10.86 -7.59
CA ALA A 74 -0.50 -9.61 -7.04
C ALA A 74 -1.50 -8.96 -8.00
N ILE A 75 -2.71 -8.69 -7.51
CA ILE A 75 -3.82 -8.06 -8.25
C ILE A 75 -4.49 -6.99 -7.37
N THR A 76 -5.42 -6.23 -7.95
CA THR A 76 -6.24 -5.32 -7.13
C THR A 76 -7.39 -6.06 -6.45
N VAL A 77 -7.85 -5.53 -5.30
CA VAL A 77 -9.05 -6.02 -4.61
C VAL A 77 -10.25 -6.07 -5.56
N HIS A 78 -10.43 -5.03 -6.37
CA HIS A 78 -11.51 -4.99 -7.36
C HIS A 78 -11.43 -6.16 -8.36
N LYS A 79 -10.24 -6.48 -8.87
CA LYS A 79 -10.07 -7.60 -9.79
C LYS A 79 -10.36 -8.94 -9.13
N LEU A 80 -10.05 -9.10 -7.84
CA LEU A 80 -10.37 -10.31 -7.10
C LEU A 80 -11.87 -10.47 -6.89
N LEU A 81 -12.56 -9.38 -6.47
CA LEU A 81 -13.93 -9.44 -5.94
C LEU A 81 -15.03 -9.20 -6.98
N TYR A 82 -14.72 -8.53 -8.11
CA TYR A 82 -15.75 -8.09 -9.06
C TYR A 82 -15.49 -8.58 -10.49
N HIS A 83 -16.59 -8.82 -11.19
CA HIS A 83 -16.61 -8.82 -12.65
C HIS A 83 -16.78 -7.39 -13.13
N ALA A 84 -15.94 -6.94 -14.06
CA ALA A 84 -16.06 -5.64 -14.70
C ALA A 84 -16.66 -5.84 -16.10
N LYS A 85 -17.76 -5.15 -16.40
CA LYS A 85 -18.40 -5.12 -17.73
C LYS A 85 -18.38 -3.70 -18.24
N GLU A 86 -17.80 -3.49 -19.41
CA GLU A 86 -17.82 -2.20 -20.07
C GLU A 86 -19.21 -1.92 -20.64
N LYS A 87 -19.73 -0.72 -20.37
CA LYS A 87 -20.99 -0.22 -20.92
C LYS A 87 -20.76 0.49 -22.25
N PRO A 88 -21.83 0.67 -23.07
CA PRO A 88 -21.71 1.36 -24.35
C PRO A 88 -21.21 2.81 -24.24
N ASP A 89 -21.36 3.45 -23.09
CA ASP A 89 -20.89 4.80 -22.79
C ASP A 89 -19.41 4.86 -22.36
N GLY A 90 -18.70 3.72 -22.38
CA GLY A 90 -17.31 3.61 -21.96
C GLY A 90 -17.11 3.55 -20.44
N THR A 91 -18.18 3.55 -19.64
CA THR A 91 -18.09 3.34 -18.19
C THR A 91 -18.08 1.84 -17.86
N TYR A 92 -17.65 1.49 -16.62
CA TYR A 92 -17.61 0.11 -16.16
C TYR A 92 -18.68 -0.14 -15.10
N GLU A 93 -19.36 -1.27 -15.24
CA GLU A 93 -20.24 -1.82 -14.22
C GLU A 93 -19.53 -2.93 -13.48
N PHE A 94 -19.52 -2.86 -12.15
CA PHE A 94 -18.88 -3.84 -11.29
C PHE A 94 -19.94 -4.71 -10.60
N THR A 95 -19.89 -6.02 -10.84
CA THR A 95 -20.78 -6.98 -10.18
C THR A 95 -19.97 -7.89 -9.27
N PRO A 96 -20.33 -8.03 -7.97
CA PRO A 96 -19.61 -8.91 -7.06
C PRO A 96 -19.58 -10.35 -7.56
N LYS A 97 -18.41 -11.00 -7.47
CA LYS A 97 -18.26 -12.41 -7.79
C LYS A 97 -18.85 -13.26 -6.68
N LYS A 98 -19.59 -14.30 -7.05
CA LYS A 98 -20.10 -15.31 -6.09
C LYS A 98 -19.00 -16.25 -5.61
N HIS A 99 -18.03 -16.53 -6.46
CA HIS A 99 -16.90 -17.41 -6.19
C HIS A 99 -15.62 -16.75 -6.72
N LEU A 100 -14.49 -16.99 -6.05
CA LEU A 100 -13.19 -16.58 -6.55
C LEU A 100 -12.77 -17.44 -7.75
N ASP A 101 -11.96 -16.88 -8.63
CA ASP A 101 -11.54 -17.56 -9.87
C ASP A 101 -10.63 -18.78 -9.62
N CYS A 102 -10.01 -18.86 -8.43
CA CYS A 102 -9.11 -19.93 -8.03
C CYS A 102 -9.37 -20.38 -6.59
N ASP A 103 -8.99 -21.62 -6.27
CA ASP A 103 -9.06 -22.17 -4.91
C ASP A 103 -7.88 -21.67 -4.05
N TYR A 104 -7.92 -20.40 -3.68
CA TYR A 104 -6.92 -19.82 -2.78
C TYR A 104 -7.08 -20.36 -1.35
N LYS A 105 -5.95 -20.56 -0.66
CA LYS A 105 -5.89 -20.94 0.75
C LYS A 105 -5.65 -19.74 1.67
N ILE A 106 -5.01 -18.71 1.13
CA ILE A 106 -4.76 -17.48 1.87
C ILE A 106 -4.79 -16.28 0.92
N ILE A 107 -5.39 -15.20 1.38
CA ILE A 107 -5.38 -13.91 0.71
C ILE A 107 -4.51 -12.97 1.55
N VAL A 108 -3.47 -12.39 0.94
CA VAL A 108 -2.64 -11.37 1.58
C VAL A 108 -3.10 -10.00 1.10
N LEU A 109 -3.74 -9.24 1.97
CA LEU A 109 -4.16 -7.86 1.72
C LEU A 109 -3.10 -6.90 2.22
N ASP A 110 -2.38 -6.23 1.32
CA ASP A 110 -1.42 -5.19 1.68
C ASP A 110 -2.07 -3.80 1.66
N GLU A 111 -1.60 -2.92 2.54
CA GLU A 111 -2.14 -1.56 2.75
C GLU A 111 -3.65 -1.55 3.07
N CYS A 112 -4.07 -2.40 4.00
CA CYS A 112 -5.48 -2.59 4.34
C CYS A 112 -6.17 -1.34 4.92
N SER A 113 -5.43 -0.32 5.35
CA SER A 113 -5.97 0.95 5.83
C SER A 113 -6.85 1.67 4.81
N MET A 114 -6.62 1.43 3.52
CA MET A 114 -7.37 2.05 2.42
C MET A 114 -8.63 1.27 2.00
N LEU A 115 -8.87 0.09 2.56
CA LEU A 115 -10.01 -0.75 2.16
C LEU A 115 -11.26 -0.36 2.94
N PRO A 116 -12.38 0.06 2.28
CA PRO A 116 -13.65 0.32 2.93
C PRO A 116 -14.27 -0.92 3.56
N ASP A 117 -15.08 -0.73 4.61
CA ASP A 117 -15.68 -1.82 5.38
C ASP A 117 -16.60 -2.73 4.54
N ASP A 118 -17.34 -2.20 3.58
CA ASP A 118 -18.20 -2.99 2.68
C ASP A 118 -17.39 -3.97 1.82
N MET A 119 -16.26 -3.53 1.26
CA MET A 119 -15.35 -4.39 0.52
C MET A 119 -14.65 -5.40 1.44
N TRP A 120 -14.36 -5.01 2.68
CA TRP A 120 -13.82 -5.92 3.68
C TRP A 120 -14.80 -7.05 3.99
N GLN A 121 -16.08 -6.73 4.22
CA GLN A 121 -17.12 -7.75 4.45
C GLN A 121 -17.32 -8.65 3.24
N LEU A 122 -17.31 -8.09 2.02
CA LEU A 122 -17.39 -8.88 0.80
C LEU A 122 -16.18 -9.82 0.66
N LEU A 123 -14.97 -9.37 0.98
CA LEU A 123 -13.78 -10.21 0.97
C LEU A 123 -13.91 -11.39 1.94
N LEU A 124 -14.35 -11.14 3.17
CA LEU A 124 -14.54 -12.19 4.19
C LEU A 124 -15.65 -13.18 3.83
N SER A 125 -16.65 -12.77 3.05
CA SER A 125 -17.76 -13.65 2.63
C SER A 125 -17.29 -14.84 1.77
N HIS A 126 -16.12 -14.74 1.15
CA HIS A 126 -15.52 -15.84 0.37
C HIS A 126 -14.90 -16.95 1.24
N LYS A 127 -14.86 -16.78 2.57
CA LYS A 127 -14.39 -17.79 3.55
C LYS A 127 -12.96 -18.31 3.32
N VAL A 128 -12.13 -17.51 2.71
CA VAL A 128 -10.67 -17.72 2.62
C VAL A 128 -9.99 -16.91 3.71
N HIS A 129 -8.98 -17.46 4.39
CA HIS A 129 -8.27 -16.72 5.44
C HIS A 129 -7.57 -15.50 4.87
N VAL A 130 -7.85 -14.32 5.44
CA VAL A 130 -7.23 -13.06 5.01
C VAL A 130 -6.12 -12.65 5.98
N LEU A 131 -4.92 -12.49 5.46
CA LEU A 131 -3.79 -11.89 6.18
C LEU A 131 -3.71 -10.42 5.78
N ALA A 132 -4.26 -9.53 6.61
CA ALA A 132 -4.33 -8.10 6.35
C ALA A 132 -3.12 -7.38 6.97
N LEU A 133 -2.40 -6.64 6.16
CA LEU A 133 -1.24 -5.84 6.54
C LEU A 133 -1.59 -4.36 6.42
N GLY A 134 -1.29 -3.58 7.42
CA GLY A 134 -1.56 -2.16 7.38
C GLY A 134 -0.69 -1.36 8.34
N ASP A 135 -0.99 -0.10 8.37
CA ASP A 135 -0.36 0.89 9.20
C ASP A 135 -1.43 1.89 9.65
N SER A 136 -1.75 1.88 10.94
CA SER A 136 -2.80 2.72 11.53
C SER A 136 -2.54 4.22 11.42
N GLU A 137 -1.29 4.62 11.16
CA GLU A 137 -0.90 6.01 10.96
C GLU A 137 -0.95 6.46 9.49
N GLN A 138 -1.28 5.54 8.57
CA GLN A 138 -1.49 5.88 7.17
C GLN A 138 -2.91 6.41 6.94
N LEU A 139 -3.10 7.01 5.76
CA LEU A 139 -4.39 7.60 5.39
C LEU A 139 -5.50 6.55 5.35
N PRO A 140 -6.70 6.88 5.88
CA PRO A 140 -7.89 6.04 5.76
C PRO A 140 -8.42 6.00 4.32
N PRO A 141 -9.47 5.23 4.04
CA PRO A 141 -10.15 5.26 2.75
C PRO A 141 -10.59 6.68 2.37
N VAL A 142 -10.65 6.95 1.06
CA VAL A 142 -11.19 8.25 0.55
C VAL A 142 -12.70 8.30 0.77
N ASP A 143 -13.38 7.18 0.58
CA ASP A 143 -14.82 7.02 0.76
C ASP A 143 -15.09 5.92 1.79
N GLY A 144 -15.99 6.19 2.74
CA GLY A 144 -16.36 5.27 3.79
C GLY A 144 -15.34 5.19 4.95
N ASP A 145 -15.61 4.27 5.86
CA ASP A 145 -14.76 4.00 7.03
C ASP A 145 -14.01 2.67 6.86
N SER A 146 -12.92 2.51 7.58
CA SER A 146 -12.20 1.25 7.71
C SER A 146 -11.90 0.95 9.17
N LYS A 147 -12.45 -0.17 9.66
CA LYS A 147 -12.25 -0.63 11.05
C LYS A 147 -11.23 -1.75 11.17
N ILE A 148 -10.59 -2.13 10.07
CA ILE A 148 -9.69 -3.29 10.01
C ILE A 148 -8.54 -3.15 11.03
N LEU A 149 -8.00 -1.94 11.17
CA LEU A 149 -6.85 -1.65 12.03
C LEU A 149 -7.19 -1.20 13.45
N GLU A 150 -8.49 -1.10 13.82
CA GLU A 150 -8.88 -0.70 15.19
C GLU A 150 -8.42 -1.71 16.26
N LYS A 151 -8.43 -3.01 15.91
CA LYS A 151 -8.04 -4.10 16.82
C LYS A 151 -7.12 -5.09 16.11
N PRO A 152 -5.85 -4.73 15.87
CA PRO A 152 -4.90 -5.61 15.21
C PRO A 152 -4.56 -6.79 16.13
N HIS A 153 -4.34 -7.97 15.54
CA HIS A 153 -3.92 -9.17 16.25
C HIS A 153 -2.41 -9.19 16.53
N VAL A 154 -1.66 -8.54 15.65
CA VAL A 154 -0.21 -8.41 15.73
C VAL A 154 0.15 -6.95 15.54
N VAL A 155 0.95 -6.40 16.45
CA VAL A 155 1.54 -5.08 16.33
C VAL A 155 3.06 -5.25 16.22
N LEU A 156 3.63 -4.73 15.14
CA LEU A 156 5.07 -4.63 14.91
C LEU A 156 5.48 -3.18 15.14
N ASP A 157 5.90 -2.86 16.32
CA ASP A 157 6.29 -1.52 16.77
C ASP A 157 7.77 -1.20 16.50
N GLU A 158 8.58 -2.23 16.27
CA GLU A 158 10.00 -2.06 15.99
C GLU A 158 10.25 -1.88 14.50
N VAL A 159 10.92 -0.78 14.14
CA VAL A 159 11.51 -0.61 12.80
C VAL A 159 12.80 -1.44 12.74
N VAL A 160 12.91 -2.31 11.74
CA VAL A 160 14.10 -3.17 11.57
C VAL A 160 15.34 -2.29 11.41
N ARG A 161 16.43 -2.60 12.12
CA ARG A 161 17.67 -1.77 12.16
C ARG A 161 18.15 -1.34 10.79
N GLN A 162 18.15 -2.23 9.79
CA GLN A 162 18.53 -1.91 8.41
C GLN A 162 17.63 -0.85 7.77
N ALA A 163 16.37 -0.73 8.19
CA ALA A 163 15.49 0.31 7.69
C ALA A 163 15.81 1.68 8.30
N LEU A 164 16.33 1.74 9.53
CA LEU A 164 16.76 2.98 10.18
C LEU A 164 18.00 3.63 9.54
N ASP A 165 18.75 2.90 8.72
CA ASP A 165 19.84 3.48 7.93
C ASP A 165 19.32 4.43 6.84
N SER A 166 18.05 4.27 6.43
CA SER A 166 17.39 5.20 5.50
C SER A 166 16.98 6.50 6.18
N PRO A 167 17.46 7.67 5.70
CA PRO A 167 17.04 8.96 6.24
C PRO A 167 15.54 9.23 6.04
N ILE A 168 14.92 8.63 5.02
CA ILE A 168 13.47 8.73 4.78
C ILE A 168 12.70 8.01 5.89
N ILE A 169 13.13 6.80 6.27
CA ILE A 169 12.49 6.06 7.36
C ILE A 169 12.65 6.79 8.69
N ARG A 170 13.84 7.34 8.97
CA ARG A 170 14.04 8.17 10.18
C ARG A 170 13.10 9.37 10.21
N LEU A 171 12.99 10.09 9.10
CA LEU A 171 12.06 11.23 8.99
C LEU A 171 10.61 10.79 9.21
N SER A 172 10.20 9.63 8.71
CA SER A 172 8.85 9.11 8.93
C SER A 172 8.58 8.76 10.40
N VAL A 173 9.59 8.27 11.13
CA VAL A 173 9.51 8.02 12.57
C VAL A 173 9.37 9.34 13.34
N ASP A 174 10.18 10.34 13.01
CA ASP A 174 10.11 11.66 13.65
C ASP A 174 8.75 12.34 13.46
N ILE A 175 8.14 12.20 12.27
CA ILE A 175 6.79 12.70 11.98
C ILE A 175 5.73 11.97 12.87
N ARG A 176 5.84 10.65 13.01
CA ARG A 176 4.92 9.85 13.84
C ARG A 176 4.99 10.22 15.31
N GLU A 177 6.20 10.50 15.80
CA GLU A 177 6.44 10.93 17.17
C GLU A 177 6.06 12.41 17.41
N GLY A 178 5.55 13.10 16.37
CA GLY A 178 5.16 14.52 16.46
C GLY A 178 6.33 15.47 16.65
N LYS A 179 7.55 15.06 16.31
CA LYS A 179 8.74 15.90 16.41
C LYS A 179 8.68 17.05 15.42
N TYR A 180 9.23 18.19 15.84
CA TYR A 180 9.40 19.32 14.95
C TYR A 180 10.42 19.00 13.85
N LEU A 181 10.05 19.26 12.59
CA LEU A 181 10.93 19.02 11.45
C LEU A 181 11.79 20.25 11.19
N GLU A 182 13.09 20.10 11.36
CA GLU A 182 14.05 21.15 11.03
C GLU A 182 14.32 21.20 9.52
N TYR A 183 14.52 22.42 9.00
CA TYR A 183 14.97 22.59 7.62
C TYR A 183 16.40 22.09 7.44
N GLY A 184 16.64 21.33 6.37
CA GLY A 184 17.94 20.72 6.09
C GLY A 184 17.83 19.23 5.85
N GLY A 185 18.86 18.50 6.23
CA GLY A 185 18.96 17.05 6.05
C GLY A 185 19.92 16.63 4.95
N PRO A 186 20.22 15.33 4.85
CA PRO A 186 21.12 14.77 3.85
C PRO A 186 20.54 14.94 2.43
N LYS A 187 21.39 14.72 1.42
CA LYS A 187 20.99 14.90 0.01
C LYS A 187 19.82 14.00 -0.39
N GLU A 188 19.73 12.81 0.19
CA GLU A 188 18.74 11.79 -0.08
C GLU A 188 17.37 12.11 0.54
N CYS A 189 17.34 12.92 1.60
CA CYS A 189 16.11 13.28 2.30
C CYS A 189 16.26 14.65 2.94
N ARG A 190 15.59 15.67 2.38
CA ARG A 190 15.75 17.05 2.82
C ARG A 190 14.42 17.73 3.06
N VAL A 191 14.29 18.38 4.21
CA VAL A 191 13.16 19.27 4.54
C VAL A 191 13.54 20.70 4.12
N MET A 192 12.70 21.37 3.35
CA MET A 192 12.97 22.74 2.91
C MET A 192 11.69 23.58 2.89
N PRO A 193 11.82 24.90 3.12
CA PRO A 193 10.68 25.79 3.02
C PRO A 193 10.19 25.90 1.58
N ASN A 194 8.87 26.03 1.41
CA ASN A 194 8.22 26.00 0.11
C ASN A 194 8.77 27.06 -0.88
N ASN A 195 9.14 28.24 -0.37
CA ASN A 195 9.71 29.32 -1.20
C ASN A 195 11.12 29.03 -1.74
N LYS A 196 11.79 27.98 -1.27
CA LYS A 196 13.09 27.52 -1.80
C LYS A 196 12.96 26.36 -2.79
N VAL A 197 11.75 25.86 -3.03
CA VAL A 197 11.50 24.82 -4.03
C VAL A 197 11.42 25.45 -5.41
N SER A 198 12.46 25.25 -6.24
CA SER A 198 12.53 25.79 -7.59
C SER A 198 11.86 24.85 -8.61
N ASP A 199 11.42 25.42 -9.75
CA ASP A 199 10.89 24.63 -10.87
C ASP A 199 11.88 23.60 -11.39
N ARG A 200 13.19 23.93 -11.35
CA ARG A 200 14.25 22.99 -11.74
C ARG A 200 14.28 21.75 -10.85
N LEU A 201 14.06 21.89 -9.55
CA LEU A 201 13.96 20.77 -8.62
C LEU A 201 12.71 19.92 -8.92
N LEU A 202 11.57 20.58 -9.18
CA LEU A 202 10.32 19.88 -9.46
C LEU A 202 10.38 19.11 -10.79
N ILE A 203 10.94 19.69 -11.84
CA ILE A 203 11.12 19.04 -13.15
C ILE A 203 12.08 17.86 -13.06
N GLY A 204 13.11 17.94 -12.22
CA GLY A 204 14.07 16.86 -11.99
C GLY A 204 13.56 15.72 -11.12
N ALA A 205 12.39 15.87 -10.48
CA ALA A 205 11.83 14.82 -9.64
C ALA A 205 11.14 13.73 -10.49
N ASP A 206 11.30 12.47 -10.07
CA ASP A 206 10.59 11.34 -10.69
C ASP A 206 9.09 11.40 -10.42
N GLN A 207 8.70 11.90 -9.24
CA GLN A 207 7.32 12.06 -8.84
C GLN A 207 7.15 13.20 -7.84
N ILE A 208 6.05 13.96 -7.97
CA ILE A 208 5.65 15.01 -7.04
C ILE A 208 4.34 14.57 -6.36
N LEU A 209 4.34 14.55 -5.03
CA LEU A 209 3.17 14.21 -4.22
C LEU A 209 2.56 15.49 -3.66
N CYS A 210 1.24 15.63 -3.79
CA CYS A 210 0.48 16.79 -3.29
C CYS A 210 -0.71 16.31 -2.48
N GLY A 211 -1.01 16.99 -1.37
CA GLY A 211 -2.18 16.69 -0.53
C GLY A 211 -3.52 17.11 -1.14
N LYS A 212 -3.53 17.99 -2.15
CA LYS A 212 -4.77 18.51 -2.77
C LYS A 212 -4.73 18.36 -4.30
N ASN A 213 -5.84 17.93 -4.90
CA ASN A 213 -5.97 17.81 -6.35
C ASN A 213 -5.76 19.15 -7.07
N ILE A 214 -6.24 20.26 -6.51
CA ILE A 214 -6.04 21.59 -7.09
C ILE A 214 -4.54 21.93 -7.21
N THR A 215 -3.75 21.66 -6.18
CA THR A 215 -2.29 21.86 -6.19
C THR A 215 -1.64 21.00 -7.26
N ARG A 216 -2.07 19.74 -7.40
CA ARG A 216 -1.58 18.83 -8.46
C ARG A 216 -1.86 19.38 -9.85
N HIS A 217 -3.08 19.87 -10.11
CA HIS A 217 -3.44 20.44 -11.40
C HIS A 217 -2.60 21.67 -11.71
N CYS A 218 -2.51 22.63 -10.79
CA CYS A 218 -1.70 23.84 -10.99
C CYS A 218 -0.21 23.52 -11.24
N LEU A 219 0.37 22.55 -10.50
CA LEU A 219 1.75 22.14 -10.72
C LEU A 219 1.94 21.45 -12.07
N ASN A 220 1.02 20.56 -12.46
CA ASN A 220 1.08 19.90 -13.78
C ASN A 220 1.04 20.91 -14.91
N GLU A 221 0.10 21.87 -14.90
CA GLU A 221 0.01 22.94 -15.90
C GLU A 221 1.30 23.76 -15.96
N ARG A 222 1.77 24.22 -14.79
CA ARG A 222 3.00 25.02 -14.68
C ARG A 222 4.22 24.29 -15.24
N LEU A 223 4.42 23.02 -14.82
CA LEU A 223 5.60 22.24 -15.20
C LEU A 223 5.54 21.81 -16.66
N ARG A 224 4.34 21.47 -17.17
CA ARG A 224 4.16 21.19 -18.61
C ARG A 224 4.44 22.40 -19.46
N LYS A 225 3.97 23.60 -19.06
CA LYS A 225 4.28 24.85 -19.76
C LYS A 225 5.78 25.11 -19.83
N ILE A 226 6.51 24.87 -18.75
CA ILE A 226 7.97 25.04 -18.71
C ILE A 226 8.67 24.02 -19.61
N LYS A 227 8.23 22.75 -19.59
CA LYS A 227 8.85 21.65 -20.31
C LYS A 227 8.58 21.66 -21.82
N PHE A 228 7.36 22.01 -22.21
CA PHE A 228 6.87 21.89 -23.61
C PHE A 228 6.52 23.22 -24.28
N GLY A 229 6.66 24.36 -23.57
CA GLY A 229 6.25 25.67 -24.08
C GLY A 229 4.75 25.76 -24.27
N GLU A 230 4.30 26.57 -25.24
CA GLU A 230 2.87 26.75 -25.49
C GLU A 230 2.19 25.59 -26.22
N GLN A 231 2.96 24.57 -26.62
CA GLN A 231 2.43 23.38 -27.29
C GLN A 231 1.76 22.38 -26.29
N TYR A 232 1.81 22.66 -24.97
CA TYR A 232 1.29 21.76 -23.92
C TYR A 232 -0.24 21.65 -23.88
N ILE A 233 -0.96 22.36 -24.75
CA ILE A 233 -2.43 22.53 -24.70
C ILE A 233 -3.16 21.19 -24.87
N ASN A 234 -3.73 20.69 -23.77
CA ASN A 234 -4.78 19.65 -23.67
C ASN A 234 -4.53 18.28 -24.34
N LYS A 235 -3.32 17.93 -24.73
CA LYS A 235 -3.00 16.59 -25.24
C LYS A 235 -1.81 16.00 -24.49
N PRO A 236 -1.80 14.68 -24.19
CA PRO A 236 -0.59 14.01 -23.74
C PRO A 236 0.54 14.20 -24.74
N LEU A 237 1.73 14.52 -24.26
CA LEU A 237 2.94 14.68 -25.07
C LEU A 237 3.95 13.61 -24.68
N GLU A 238 4.83 13.25 -25.61
CA GLU A 238 5.93 12.33 -25.31
C GLU A 238 6.81 12.90 -24.17
N GLY A 239 6.98 12.12 -23.12
CA GLY A 239 7.70 12.52 -21.91
C GLY A 239 6.84 13.20 -20.83
N ASP A 240 5.51 13.30 -20.99
CA ASP A 240 4.60 13.53 -19.86
C ASP A 240 4.72 12.37 -18.85
N LYS A 241 4.65 12.71 -17.56
CA LYS A 241 4.73 11.72 -16.48
C LYS A 241 3.40 11.65 -15.72
#